data_dfca07cb9c963bc7fe6934cd5191f882
#
_entry.id   dfca07cb9c963bc7fe6934cd5191f882
#
_cell.length_a   1.000
_cell.length_b   1.000
_cell.length_c   1.000
_cell.angle_alpha   90.00
_cell.angle_beta   90.00
_cell.angle_gamma   90.00
#
_symmetry.space_group_name_H-M   'P 1'
#
loop_
_entity.id
_entity.type
_entity.pdbx_description
1 polymer ?
#
loop_
_entity_poly.entity_id
_entity_poly.type
_entity_poly.pdbx_seq_one_letter_code
_entity_poly.pdbx_strand_id
1 'polypeptide(L)'
;SLGCQSTDDTELKLLGRIHTLAQFQESFQMAREAGFANLNVDLMSGLPRQNLTSWEKSLEVIAGMEPEHISAYSLIIEEGTPFAEKKLELPDEEEERRMYERTWEILQAYGYHQYEISNYAKKGKECRHNLGYWTRKEYLGFGVGSASLFQNQRFINLRDLSVYGAFNGNPESIRRDRETLTV
;
A
#
# COMPACT_ATOMS: atom_id res chain seq x y z
N SER A 1 9.38 -0.92 5.58
CA SER A 1 7.92 -0.91 5.69
C SER A 1 7.45 -2.11 6.49
N LEU A 2 6.47 -1.89 7.36
CA LEU A 2 5.86 -2.89 8.21
C LEU A 2 4.34 -2.87 7.99
N GLY A 3 3.77 -4.00 7.59
CA GLY A 3 2.34 -4.14 7.33
C GLY A 3 1.55 -4.41 8.62
N CYS A 4 0.98 -3.38 9.24
CA CYS A 4 0.05 -3.52 10.36
C CYS A 4 -1.35 -3.90 9.86
N GLN A 5 -1.84 -3.22 8.87
CA GLN A 5 -3.14 -3.30 8.22
C GLN A 5 -4.30 -2.82 9.10
N SER A 6 -4.40 -3.26 10.34
CA SER A 6 -5.38 -2.83 11.35
C SER A 6 -4.79 -2.97 12.74
N THR A 7 -5.32 -2.22 13.70
CA THR A 7 -5.02 -2.37 15.14
C THR A 7 -6.09 -3.19 15.88
N ASP A 8 -7.08 -3.70 15.17
CA ASP A 8 -8.08 -4.62 15.69
C ASP A 8 -7.76 -6.06 15.28
N ASP A 9 -7.50 -6.95 16.26
CA ASP A 9 -7.15 -8.33 16.01
C ASP A 9 -8.28 -9.13 15.32
N THR A 10 -9.52 -8.66 15.40
CA THR A 10 -10.65 -9.27 14.70
C THR A 10 -10.59 -8.94 13.20
N GLU A 11 -10.31 -7.67 12.88
CA GLU A 11 -10.09 -7.24 11.49
C GLU A 11 -8.89 -7.96 10.87
N LEU A 12 -7.78 -8.10 11.62
CA LEU A 12 -6.60 -8.85 11.17
C LEU A 12 -6.94 -10.32 10.85
N LYS A 13 -7.71 -10.98 11.68
CA LYS A 13 -8.18 -12.36 11.43
C LYS A 13 -9.07 -12.47 10.20
N LEU A 14 -9.96 -11.51 9.98
CA LEU A 14 -10.80 -11.46 8.77
C LEU A 14 -9.98 -11.30 7.50
N LEU A 15 -8.89 -10.53 7.56
CA LEU A 15 -7.90 -10.41 6.49
C LEU A 15 -7.04 -11.66 6.28
N GLY A 16 -7.12 -12.65 7.17
CA GLY A 16 -6.25 -13.81 7.14
C GLY A 16 -4.83 -13.53 7.62
N ARG A 17 -4.62 -12.45 8.38
CA ARG A 17 -3.31 -12.13 8.96
C ARG A 17 -3.02 -13.06 10.14
N ILE A 18 -1.76 -13.50 10.24
CA ILE A 18 -1.30 -14.42 11.29
C ILE A 18 -0.76 -13.68 12.52
N HIS A 19 -0.48 -12.38 12.40
CA HIS A 19 0.02 -11.55 13.49
C HIS A 19 -1.12 -10.83 14.23
N THR A 20 -0.82 -10.41 15.45
CA THR A 20 -1.67 -9.53 16.29
C THR A 20 -1.08 -8.13 16.37
N LEU A 21 -1.86 -7.16 16.86
CA LEU A 21 -1.36 -5.81 17.16
C LEU A 21 -0.13 -5.85 18.07
N ALA A 22 -0.14 -6.68 19.12
CA ALA A 22 0.99 -6.80 20.05
C ALA A 22 2.27 -7.28 19.35
N GLN A 23 2.17 -8.26 18.47
CA GLN A 23 3.31 -8.75 17.68
C GLN A 23 3.81 -7.71 16.67
N PHE A 24 2.89 -6.92 16.09
CA PHE A 24 3.27 -5.81 15.23
C PHE A 24 4.05 -4.73 16.02
N GLN A 25 3.55 -4.34 17.21
CA GLN A 25 4.22 -3.36 18.06
C GLN A 25 5.62 -3.81 18.48
N GLU A 26 5.77 -5.09 18.86
CA GLU A 26 7.07 -5.68 19.16
C GLU A 26 8.00 -5.61 17.95
N SER A 27 7.52 -5.98 16.75
CA SER A 27 8.31 -5.92 15.50
C SER A 27 8.73 -4.49 15.16
N PHE A 28 7.85 -3.51 15.39
CA PHE A 28 8.16 -2.10 15.19
C PHE A 28 9.26 -1.63 16.15
N GLN A 29 9.15 -2.00 17.42
CA GLN A 29 10.14 -1.67 18.44
C GLN A 29 11.49 -2.31 18.12
N MET A 30 11.51 -3.60 17.75
CA MET A 30 12.74 -4.29 17.31
C MET A 30 13.41 -3.59 16.12
N ALA A 31 12.63 -3.10 15.17
CA ALA A 31 13.17 -2.34 14.04
C ALA A 31 13.81 -1.02 14.51
N ARG A 32 13.22 -0.30 15.47
CA ARG A 32 13.80 0.89 16.07
C ARG A 32 15.12 0.57 16.81
N GLU A 33 15.14 -0.47 17.60
CA GLU A 33 16.33 -0.92 18.35
C GLU A 33 17.46 -1.38 17.42
N ALA A 34 17.11 -1.95 16.26
CA ALA A 34 18.06 -2.29 15.21
C ALA A 34 18.60 -1.08 14.43
N GLY A 35 18.17 0.15 14.78
CA GLY A 35 18.68 1.40 14.23
C GLY A 35 17.96 1.92 12.97
N PHE A 36 16.81 1.36 12.60
CA PHE A 36 16.03 1.91 11.50
C PHE A 36 15.36 3.23 11.93
N ALA A 37 15.88 4.33 11.42
CA ALA A 37 15.40 5.69 11.71
C ALA A 37 14.33 6.20 10.74
N ASN A 38 13.91 5.39 9.77
CA ASN A 38 12.86 5.72 8.80
C ASN A 38 12.00 4.48 8.56
N LEU A 39 10.86 4.42 9.25
CA LEU A 39 9.93 3.31 9.18
C LEU A 39 8.62 3.76 8.54
N ASN A 40 8.10 2.92 7.66
CA ASN A 40 6.74 3.05 7.14
C ASN A 40 5.84 1.99 7.79
N VAL A 41 4.61 2.39 8.08
CA VAL A 41 3.53 1.48 8.52
C VAL A 41 2.41 1.51 7.50
N ASP A 42 1.97 0.32 7.07
CA ASP A 42 0.84 0.17 6.16
C ASP A 42 -0.44 -0.10 6.95
N LEU A 43 -1.49 0.68 6.68
CA LEU A 43 -2.85 0.54 7.20
C LEU A 43 -3.85 0.38 6.06
N MET A 44 -4.91 -0.38 6.30
CA MET A 44 -5.95 -0.65 5.31
C MET A 44 -7.32 -0.26 5.85
N SER A 45 -8.01 0.64 5.15
CA SER A 45 -9.40 1.00 5.39
C SER A 45 -10.35 0.16 4.55
N GLY A 46 -11.65 0.27 4.81
CA GLY A 46 -12.67 -0.46 4.04
C GLY A 46 -12.68 -1.96 4.29
N LEU A 47 -12.17 -2.41 5.43
CA LEU A 47 -12.14 -3.84 5.76
C LEU A 47 -13.54 -4.38 6.08
N PRO A 48 -13.78 -5.70 5.87
CA PRO A 48 -15.04 -6.30 6.27
C PRO A 48 -15.36 -6.02 7.75
N ARG A 49 -16.57 -5.48 8.01
CA ARG A 49 -17.07 -5.06 9.32
C ARG A 49 -16.32 -3.93 10.01
N GLN A 50 -15.35 -3.33 9.33
CA GLN A 50 -14.70 -2.12 9.83
C GLN A 50 -15.70 -0.96 9.80
N ASN A 51 -15.62 -0.09 10.79
CA ASN A 51 -16.40 1.14 10.86
C ASN A 51 -15.47 2.33 11.09
N LEU A 52 -16.02 3.54 10.96
CA LEU A 52 -15.24 4.77 11.11
C LEU A 52 -14.49 4.83 12.44
N THR A 53 -15.12 4.41 13.55
CA THR A 53 -14.51 4.46 14.88
C THR A 53 -13.31 3.52 15.02
N SER A 54 -13.39 2.29 14.48
CA SER A 54 -12.26 1.35 14.50
C SER A 54 -11.11 1.82 13.60
N TRP A 55 -11.45 2.46 12.47
CA TRP A 55 -10.47 3.07 11.59
C TRP A 55 -9.74 4.25 12.24
N GLU A 56 -10.46 5.21 12.82
CA GLU A 56 -9.89 6.35 13.54
C GLU A 56 -8.96 5.89 14.68
N LYS A 57 -9.39 4.89 15.46
CA LYS A 57 -8.54 4.29 16.49
C LYS A 57 -7.25 3.70 15.93
N SER A 58 -7.32 3.03 14.77
CA SER A 58 -6.13 2.47 14.12
C SER A 58 -5.16 3.57 13.70
N LEU A 59 -5.65 4.66 13.15
CA LEU A 59 -4.84 5.82 12.78
C LEU A 59 -4.15 6.44 14.01
N GLU A 60 -4.90 6.67 15.09
CA GLU A 60 -4.38 7.27 16.33
C GLU A 60 -3.31 6.41 16.99
N VAL A 61 -3.55 5.09 17.09
CA VAL A 61 -2.58 4.14 17.65
C VAL A 61 -1.28 4.14 16.85
N ILE A 62 -1.38 4.07 15.52
CA ILE A 62 -0.17 4.03 14.68
C ILE A 62 0.53 5.38 14.62
N ALA A 63 -0.20 6.49 14.51
CA ALA A 63 0.40 7.82 14.55
C ALA A 63 1.10 8.11 15.89
N GLY A 64 0.54 7.59 17.00
CA GLY A 64 1.14 7.67 18.33
C GLY A 64 2.43 6.86 18.50
N MET A 65 2.70 5.88 17.64
CA MET A 65 3.99 5.16 17.58
C MET A 65 5.07 5.94 16.82
N GLU A 66 4.70 7.06 16.21
CA GLU A 66 5.59 8.01 15.54
C GLU A 66 6.45 7.40 14.41
N PRO A 67 5.89 6.60 13.47
CA PRO A 67 6.63 6.27 12.25
C PRO A 67 6.91 7.53 11.44
N GLU A 68 7.89 7.50 10.56
CA GLU A 68 8.19 8.63 9.66
C GLU A 68 7.23 8.71 8.49
N HIS A 69 6.59 7.58 8.16
CA HIS A 69 5.72 7.44 7.01
C HIS A 69 4.56 6.49 7.33
N ILE A 70 3.38 6.79 6.80
CA ILE A 70 2.18 5.94 6.91
C ILE A 70 1.57 5.81 5.51
N SER A 71 1.36 4.56 5.09
CA SER A 71 0.56 4.24 3.90
C SER A 71 -0.83 3.83 4.36
N ALA A 72 -1.85 4.63 4.06
CA ALA A 72 -3.23 4.37 4.41
C ALA A 72 -4.07 4.28 3.13
N TYR A 73 -4.54 3.09 2.79
CA TYR A 73 -5.23 2.80 1.53
C TYR A 73 -6.46 1.92 1.76
N SER A 74 -7.45 2.04 0.88
CA SER A 74 -8.68 1.24 0.95
C SER A 74 -8.44 -0.17 0.43
N LEU A 75 -9.17 -1.14 0.99
CA LEU A 75 -9.23 -2.51 0.48
C LEU A 75 -9.78 -2.52 -0.95
N ILE A 76 -9.01 -3.08 -1.88
CA ILE A 76 -9.47 -3.37 -3.24
C ILE A 76 -9.62 -4.88 -3.37
N ILE A 77 -10.80 -5.33 -3.76
CA ILE A 77 -11.06 -6.75 -4.00
C ILE A 77 -10.72 -7.08 -5.45
N GLU A 78 -9.61 -7.77 -5.62
CA GLU A 78 -9.14 -8.22 -6.94
C GLU A 78 -9.84 -9.52 -7.36
N GLU A 79 -10.25 -9.60 -8.63
CA GLU A 79 -10.79 -10.81 -9.22
C GLU A 79 -9.81 -11.98 -9.10
N GLY A 80 -10.32 -13.19 -8.85
CA GLY A 80 -9.50 -14.38 -8.64
C GLY A 80 -8.85 -14.50 -7.26
N THR A 81 -9.19 -13.61 -6.32
CA THR A 81 -8.74 -13.72 -4.93
C THR A 81 -9.80 -14.42 -4.06
N PRO A 82 -9.39 -15.05 -2.92
CA PRO A 82 -10.36 -15.63 -1.98
C PRO A 82 -11.38 -14.63 -1.43
N PHE A 83 -11.11 -13.34 -1.46
CA PHE A 83 -12.04 -12.29 -1.05
C PHE A 83 -13.12 -12.05 -2.11
N ALA A 84 -12.78 -12.13 -3.41
CA ALA A 84 -13.75 -11.99 -4.49
C ALA A 84 -14.82 -13.10 -4.49
N GLU A 85 -14.48 -14.27 -3.92
CA GLU A 85 -15.40 -15.42 -3.83
C GLU A 85 -16.30 -15.38 -2.59
N LYS A 86 -16.06 -14.44 -1.65
CA LYS A 86 -16.81 -14.33 -0.40
C LYS A 86 -17.83 -13.21 -0.47
N LYS A 87 -18.99 -13.45 0.17
CA LYS A 87 -19.95 -12.38 0.44
C LYS A 87 -19.45 -11.62 1.68
N LEU A 88 -18.82 -10.48 1.46
CA LEU A 88 -18.25 -9.64 2.51
C LEU A 88 -19.22 -8.52 2.89
N GLU A 89 -19.27 -8.20 4.18
CA GLU A 89 -19.95 -7.01 4.69
C GLU A 89 -18.94 -5.86 4.72
N LEU A 90 -18.89 -5.10 3.62
CA LEU A 90 -17.99 -3.94 3.48
C LEU A 90 -18.71 -2.66 3.92
N PRO A 91 -17.98 -1.63 4.38
CA PRO A 91 -18.50 -0.27 4.52
C PRO A 91 -19.10 0.20 3.20
N ASP A 92 -20.09 1.07 3.26
CA ASP A 92 -20.64 1.72 2.06
C ASP A 92 -19.72 2.85 1.58
N GLU A 93 -19.99 3.37 0.36
CA GLU A 93 -19.18 4.42 -0.26
C GLU A 93 -19.10 5.70 0.61
N GLU A 94 -20.16 6.02 1.32
CA GLU A 94 -20.19 7.20 2.19
C GLU A 94 -19.31 7.00 3.43
N GLU A 95 -19.32 5.80 4.00
CA GLU A 95 -18.45 5.46 5.12
C GLU A 95 -16.98 5.40 4.69
N GLU A 96 -16.68 4.83 3.52
CA GLU A 96 -15.32 4.85 2.95
C GLU A 96 -14.83 6.29 2.69
N ARG A 97 -15.69 7.15 2.12
CA ARG A 97 -15.38 8.57 1.93
C ARG A 97 -15.03 9.25 3.25
N ARG A 98 -15.84 9.01 4.29
CA ARG A 98 -15.59 9.56 5.64
C ARG A 98 -14.29 9.02 6.24
N MET A 99 -13.97 7.73 6.06
CA MET A 99 -12.69 7.16 6.50
C MET A 99 -11.51 7.88 5.81
N TYR A 100 -11.61 8.16 4.51
CA TYR A 100 -10.57 8.88 3.78
C TYR A 100 -10.39 10.32 4.29
N GLU A 101 -11.47 11.06 4.47
CA GLU A 101 -11.44 12.43 5.00
C GLU A 101 -10.84 12.48 6.41
N ARG A 102 -11.28 11.58 7.30
CA ARG A 102 -10.78 11.47 8.66
C ARG A 102 -9.31 11.06 8.73
N THR A 103 -8.84 10.25 7.77
CA THR A 103 -7.41 9.90 7.67
C THR A 103 -6.56 11.16 7.55
N TRP A 104 -6.92 12.06 6.64
CA TRP A 104 -6.20 13.31 6.46
C TRP A 104 -6.23 14.19 7.73
N GLU A 105 -7.40 14.37 8.33
CA GLU A 105 -7.55 15.22 9.52
C GLU A 105 -6.72 14.70 10.71
N ILE A 106 -6.82 13.40 11.00
CA ILE A 106 -6.12 12.77 12.12
C ILE A 106 -4.61 12.82 11.88
N LEU A 107 -4.13 12.37 10.73
CA LEU A 107 -2.70 12.31 10.46
C LEU A 107 -2.08 13.71 10.39
N GLN A 108 -2.80 14.71 9.92
CA GLN A 108 -2.36 16.10 9.97
C GLN A 108 -2.16 16.59 11.42
N ALA A 109 -3.07 16.24 12.32
CA ALA A 109 -2.94 16.60 13.74
C ALA A 109 -1.70 15.97 14.42
N TYR A 110 -1.23 14.81 13.91
CA TYR A 110 0.00 14.16 14.35
C TYR A 110 1.26 14.62 13.58
N GLY A 111 1.15 15.65 12.73
CA GLY A 111 2.28 16.25 12.01
C GLY A 111 2.67 15.54 10.72
N TYR A 112 1.82 14.68 10.18
CA TYR A 112 2.00 14.13 8.84
C TYR A 112 1.32 15.02 7.81
N HIS A 113 1.87 15.04 6.59
CA HIS A 113 1.20 15.64 5.44
C HIS A 113 0.97 14.58 4.37
N GLN A 114 -0.16 14.65 3.71
CA GLN A 114 -0.45 13.84 2.54
C GLN A 114 0.35 14.36 1.36
N TYR A 115 1.16 13.53 0.70
CA TYR A 115 1.95 13.93 -0.46
C TYR A 115 1.50 13.24 -1.76
N GLU A 116 0.64 12.24 -1.66
CA GLU A 116 -0.09 11.61 -2.75
C GLU A 116 -1.35 10.91 -2.19
N ILE A 117 -2.10 10.15 -2.99
CA ILE A 117 -3.45 9.68 -2.67
C ILE A 117 -3.50 8.87 -1.36
N SER A 118 -2.54 7.96 -1.14
CA SER A 118 -2.58 6.99 -0.04
C SER A 118 -1.43 7.12 0.94
N ASN A 119 -0.50 8.05 0.72
CA ASN A 119 0.72 8.12 1.51
C ASN A 119 0.89 9.45 2.25
N TYR A 120 1.23 9.32 3.51
CA TYR A 120 1.41 10.40 4.46
C TYR A 120 2.81 10.31 5.06
N ALA A 121 3.49 11.43 5.22
CA ALA A 121 4.85 11.47 5.74
C ALA A 121 5.09 12.64 6.66
N LYS A 122 6.03 12.49 7.58
CA LYS A 122 6.67 13.64 8.24
C LYS A 122 7.53 14.38 7.22
N LYS A 123 7.69 15.68 7.38
CA LYS A 123 8.42 16.55 6.44
C LYS A 123 9.80 15.99 6.09
N GLY A 124 10.07 15.80 4.79
CA GLY A 124 11.32 15.27 4.26
C GLY A 124 11.46 13.73 4.37
N LYS A 125 10.35 13.04 4.68
CA LYS A 125 10.28 11.57 4.78
C LYS A 125 9.41 10.94 3.71
N GLU A 126 9.01 11.71 2.71
CA GLU A 126 8.23 11.23 1.56
C GLU A 126 9.00 10.14 0.80
N CYS A 127 8.30 9.09 0.40
CA CYS A 127 8.91 8.00 -0.35
C CYS A 127 9.29 8.45 -1.76
N ARG A 128 10.60 8.61 -2.01
CA ARG A 128 11.12 9.03 -3.33
C ARG A 128 10.75 8.08 -4.47
N HIS A 129 10.57 6.80 -4.16
CA HIS A 129 10.15 5.81 -5.14
C HIS A 129 8.71 6.09 -5.59
N ASN A 130 7.77 6.31 -4.66
CA ASN A 130 6.39 6.67 -4.97
C ASN A 130 6.31 7.99 -5.74
N LEU A 131 7.02 9.01 -5.27
CA LEU A 131 7.11 10.29 -6.00
C LEU A 131 7.66 10.13 -7.42
N GLY A 132 8.56 9.16 -7.63
CA GLY A 132 9.08 8.84 -8.95
C GLY A 132 7.96 8.44 -9.93
N TYR A 133 7.00 7.61 -9.51
CA TYR A 133 5.85 7.25 -10.33
C TYR A 133 4.96 8.45 -10.64
N TRP A 134 4.63 9.25 -9.63
CA TRP A 134 3.79 10.44 -9.81
C TRP A 134 4.42 11.52 -10.68
N THR A 135 5.75 11.61 -10.67
CA THR A 135 6.50 12.56 -11.52
C THR A 135 6.95 11.94 -12.85
N ARG A 136 6.43 10.76 -13.21
CA ARG A 136 6.76 10.06 -14.46
C ARG A 136 8.26 9.83 -14.67
N LYS A 137 9.02 9.57 -13.61
CA LYS A 137 10.42 9.13 -13.76
C LYS A 137 10.46 7.78 -14.45
N GLU A 138 11.38 7.64 -15.39
CA GLU A 138 11.61 6.36 -16.06
C GLU A 138 12.06 5.28 -15.08
N TYR A 139 11.52 4.08 -15.26
CA TYR A 139 11.89 2.89 -14.50
C TYR A 139 11.75 1.62 -15.33
N LEU A 140 12.52 0.60 -14.99
CA LEU A 140 12.44 -0.72 -15.57
C LEU A 140 12.02 -1.73 -14.50
N GLY A 141 10.93 -2.44 -14.77
CA GLY A 141 10.48 -3.57 -13.96
C GLY A 141 11.12 -4.87 -14.40
N PHE A 142 11.53 -5.68 -13.47
CA PHE A 142 12.12 -6.99 -13.70
C PHE A 142 11.20 -8.09 -13.15
N GLY A 143 11.14 -9.21 -13.86
CA GLY A 143 10.31 -10.35 -13.53
C GLY A 143 8.97 -10.37 -14.27
N VAL A 144 8.23 -11.46 -14.06
CA VAL A 144 6.90 -11.68 -14.65
C VAL A 144 5.90 -10.64 -14.16
N GLY A 145 5.08 -10.11 -15.04
CA GLY A 145 4.03 -9.15 -14.72
C GLY A 145 4.51 -7.78 -14.26
N SER A 146 5.83 -7.51 -14.24
CA SER A 146 6.36 -6.22 -13.83
C SER A 146 6.10 -5.12 -14.86
N ALA A 147 5.73 -3.93 -14.39
CA ALA A 147 5.53 -2.76 -15.24
C ALA A 147 6.83 -1.97 -15.41
N SER A 148 6.95 -1.28 -16.54
CA SER A 148 8.03 -0.34 -16.85
C SER A 148 7.47 0.93 -17.46
N LEU A 149 8.17 2.04 -17.26
CA LEU A 149 8.00 3.27 -18.00
C LEU A 149 9.38 3.68 -18.55
N PHE A 150 9.55 3.64 -19.85
CA PHE A 150 10.82 3.95 -20.51
C PHE A 150 10.58 4.58 -21.88
N GLN A 151 11.29 5.66 -22.19
CA GLN A 151 11.13 6.43 -23.43
C GLN A 151 9.66 6.80 -23.73
N ASN A 152 8.97 7.29 -22.69
CA ASN A 152 7.55 7.66 -22.75
C ASN A 152 6.59 6.51 -23.12
N GLN A 153 7.05 5.27 -23.04
CA GLN A 153 6.24 4.07 -23.24
C GLN A 153 6.07 3.33 -21.92
N ARG A 154 4.82 3.04 -21.56
CA ARG A 154 4.49 2.10 -20.49
C ARG A 154 4.28 0.72 -21.09
N PHE A 155 4.83 -0.30 -20.47
CA PHE A 155 4.64 -1.70 -20.87
C PHE A 155 4.73 -2.62 -19.65
N ILE A 156 4.16 -3.82 -19.79
CA ILE A 156 4.14 -4.86 -18.75
C ILE A 156 4.81 -6.11 -19.31
N ASN A 157 5.62 -6.76 -18.52
CA ASN A 157 6.16 -8.07 -18.86
C ASN A 157 5.06 -9.15 -18.79
N LEU A 158 5.18 -10.18 -19.60
CA LEU A 158 4.29 -11.34 -19.56
C LEU A 158 4.17 -11.90 -18.13
N ARG A 159 2.96 -12.34 -17.78
CA ARG A 159 2.68 -12.99 -16.49
C ARG A 159 2.97 -14.49 -16.48
N ASP A 160 3.37 -15.07 -17.63
CA ASP A 160 3.71 -16.48 -17.75
C ASP A 160 5.20 -16.70 -17.44
N LEU A 161 5.47 -17.44 -16.37
CA LEU A 161 6.83 -17.73 -15.90
C LEU A 161 7.65 -18.57 -16.90
N SER A 162 7.03 -19.51 -17.60
CA SER A 162 7.71 -20.37 -18.55
C SER A 162 8.16 -19.60 -19.79
N VAL A 163 7.28 -18.72 -20.30
CA VAL A 163 7.60 -17.84 -21.42
C VAL A 163 8.64 -16.80 -21.03
N TYR A 164 8.52 -16.23 -19.84
CA TYR A 164 9.50 -15.29 -19.32
C TYR A 164 10.86 -15.94 -19.09
N GLY A 165 10.90 -17.18 -18.59
CA GLY A 165 12.12 -17.95 -18.36
C GLY A 165 12.81 -18.39 -19.66
N ALA A 166 12.08 -18.50 -20.77
CA ALA A 166 12.61 -18.78 -22.10
C ALA A 166 13.15 -17.52 -22.83
N PHE A 167 13.28 -16.39 -22.11
CA PHE A 167 13.78 -15.15 -22.67
C PHE A 167 15.17 -15.31 -23.32
N ASN A 168 15.25 -14.97 -24.59
CA ASN A 168 16.44 -15.18 -25.43
C ASN A 168 17.22 -13.89 -25.74
N GLY A 169 17.02 -12.83 -24.93
CA GLY A 169 17.65 -11.53 -25.11
C GLY A 169 16.85 -10.55 -25.99
N ASN A 170 15.71 -10.96 -26.58
CA ASN A 170 14.80 -10.03 -27.26
C ASN A 170 13.71 -9.51 -26.32
N PRO A 171 13.77 -8.27 -25.82
CA PRO A 171 12.78 -7.72 -24.88
C PRO A 171 11.34 -7.73 -25.41
N GLU A 172 11.18 -7.68 -26.74
CA GLU A 172 9.88 -7.66 -27.39
C GLU A 172 9.11 -8.98 -27.19
N SER A 173 9.81 -10.08 -26.98
CA SER A 173 9.19 -11.39 -26.77
C SER A 173 8.47 -11.53 -25.44
N ILE A 174 8.81 -10.68 -24.46
CA ILE A 174 8.27 -10.74 -23.09
C ILE A 174 7.42 -9.52 -22.69
N ARG A 175 7.31 -8.50 -23.56
CA ARG A 175 6.57 -7.27 -23.27
C ARG A 175 5.16 -7.31 -23.85
N ARG A 176 4.18 -6.80 -23.08
CA ARG A 176 2.77 -6.66 -23.45
C ARG A 176 2.24 -5.30 -23.00
N ASP A 177 1.00 -5.02 -23.41
CA ASP A 177 0.22 -3.86 -22.96
C ASP A 177 0.99 -2.54 -23.08
N ARG A 178 1.48 -2.27 -24.31
CA ARG A 178 2.22 -1.05 -24.58
C ARG A 178 1.29 0.14 -24.76
N GLU A 179 1.60 1.17 -24.05
CA GLU A 179 0.94 2.46 -24.12
C GLU A 179 1.99 3.56 -24.31
N THR A 180 1.80 4.43 -25.30
CA THR A 180 2.59 5.66 -25.41
C THR A 180 1.88 6.75 -24.60
N LEU A 181 2.54 7.29 -23.60
CA LEU A 181 1.96 8.33 -22.78
C LEU A 181 1.98 9.67 -23.55
N THR A 182 0.83 10.32 -23.63
CA THR A 182 0.74 11.70 -24.10
C THR A 182 1.13 12.68 -23.00
N VAL A 183 1.67 13.81 -23.39
CA VAL A 183 2.03 14.93 -22.49
C VAL A 183 0.76 15.58 -21.94
#